data_4704c07014328389a5eed5f888f66a6d
#
_entry.id   4704c07014328389a5eed5f888f66a6d
#
_cell.length_a   1.000
_cell.length_b   1.000
_cell.length_c   1.000
_cell.angle_alpha   90.00
_cell.angle_beta   90.00
_cell.angle_gamma   90.00
#
_symmetry.space_group_name_H-M   'P 1'
#
loop_
_entity.id
_entity.type
_entity.pdbx_description
1 polymer ?
#
loop_
_entity_poly.entity_id
_entity_poly.type
_entity_poly.pdbx_seq_one_letter_code
_entity_poly.pdbx_strand_id
1 'polypeptide(L)'
;MGIVGIAMSLLFRLQLAWPEESFGIFDVLLGKWATDGVMDPNVYLALVTIHGTIMVFFVLTAGLSGTFSNLLIPLQIGARDMASGFLNMISYWLFFISSALMIASLFVEAGPAAAGWTIYPPLSALPQAQPGSAAGMTLWLVSMAFFIASSLLAALNYIVTVLNLRTKGMTMTRLPLTVWAFLVTAIIGVVSFPVLLSAALLLIMDRSFGTSFFLSDIFIQGEVLHYQGGSPAVSYTHLTLPTMELV
;
A
#
# COMPACT_ATOMS: atom_id res chain seq x y z
N MET A 1 -10.88 7.83 1.70
CA MET A 1 -9.70 7.12 2.28
C MET A 1 -9.12 7.88 3.49
N GLY A 2 -8.68 9.14 3.39
CA GLY A 2 -8.03 9.84 4.49
C GLY A 2 -8.84 9.90 5.79
N ILE A 3 -10.13 10.23 5.70
CA ILE A 3 -11.03 10.27 6.87
C ILE A 3 -11.11 8.89 7.55
N VAL A 4 -11.20 7.82 6.75
CA VAL A 4 -11.21 6.44 7.27
C VAL A 4 -9.91 6.13 8.00
N GLY A 5 -8.76 6.48 7.41
CA GLY A 5 -7.46 6.30 8.07
C GLY A 5 -7.34 7.08 9.39
N ILE A 6 -7.80 8.32 9.43
CA ILE A 6 -7.81 9.14 10.65
C ILE A 6 -8.71 8.51 11.72
N ALA A 7 -9.93 8.08 11.34
CA ALA A 7 -10.85 7.44 12.28
C ALA A 7 -10.25 6.18 12.92
N MET A 8 -9.59 5.33 12.12
CA MET A 8 -8.86 4.15 12.62
C MET A 8 -7.77 4.55 13.63
N SER A 9 -7.01 5.61 13.32
CA SER A 9 -5.97 6.11 14.21
C SER A 9 -6.52 6.56 15.56
N LEU A 10 -7.66 7.23 15.56
CA LEU A 10 -8.31 7.64 16.80
C LEU A 10 -8.76 6.45 17.63
N LEU A 11 -9.35 5.42 16.99
CA LEU A 11 -9.83 4.22 17.70
C LEU A 11 -8.70 3.46 18.39
N PHE A 12 -7.64 3.10 17.67
CA PHE A 12 -6.57 2.33 18.31
C PHE A 12 -5.73 3.16 19.30
N ARG A 13 -5.63 4.49 19.11
CA ARG A 13 -4.97 5.37 20.08
C ARG A 13 -5.79 5.55 21.36
N LEU A 14 -7.10 5.55 21.25
CA LEU A 14 -7.98 5.61 22.40
C LEU A 14 -7.78 4.38 23.30
N GLN A 15 -7.79 3.16 22.71
CA GLN A 15 -7.52 1.93 23.47
C GLN A 15 -6.09 1.89 24.03
N LEU A 16 -5.11 2.40 23.29
CA LEU A 16 -3.71 2.43 23.75
C LEU A 16 -3.51 3.39 24.93
N ALA A 17 -4.25 4.50 24.96
CA ALA A 17 -4.18 5.48 26.05
C ALA A 17 -4.79 4.93 27.35
N TRP A 18 -5.83 4.12 27.25
CA TRP A 18 -6.54 3.50 28.38
C TRP A 18 -6.77 2.00 28.10
N PRO A 19 -5.75 1.16 28.30
CA PRO A 19 -5.82 -0.26 27.89
C PRO A 19 -6.88 -1.09 28.61
N GLU A 20 -7.21 -0.75 29.86
CA GLU A 20 -8.14 -1.51 30.72
C GLU A 20 -9.54 -0.90 30.75
N GLU A 21 -9.75 0.27 30.13
CA GLU A 21 -11.06 0.90 30.12
C GLU A 21 -11.91 0.39 28.94
N SER A 22 -13.19 0.19 29.24
CA SER A 22 -14.17 -0.19 28.21
C SER A 22 -14.80 1.04 27.59
N PHE A 23 -14.86 1.04 26.26
CA PHE A 23 -15.46 2.11 25.47
C PHE A 23 -16.65 1.56 24.68
N GLY A 24 -17.87 1.95 25.05
CA GLY A 24 -19.07 1.51 24.33
C GLY A 24 -19.10 1.85 22.85
N ILE A 25 -18.27 2.79 22.40
CA ILE A 25 -18.09 3.11 20.99
C ILE A 25 -17.46 1.94 20.20
N PHE A 26 -16.65 1.10 20.85
CA PHE A 26 -16.04 -0.06 20.18
C PHE A 26 -17.08 -1.14 19.91
N ASP A 27 -18.03 -1.36 20.80
CA ASP A 27 -19.11 -2.32 20.58
C ASP A 27 -19.98 -1.91 19.38
N VAL A 28 -20.20 -0.59 19.21
CA VAL A 28 -21.00 -0.05 18.11
C VAL A 28 -20.24 -0.09 16.77
N LEU A 29 -18.94 0.28 16.75
CA LEU A 29 -18.16 0.40 15.52
C LEU A 29 -17.47 -0.89 15.11
N LEU A 30 -17.01 -1.68 16.05
CA LEU A 30 -16.24 -2.90 15.82
C LEU A 30 -17.11 -4.16 15.96
N GLY A 31 -18.23 -4.08 16.67
CA GLY A 31 -19.15 -5.20 16.86
C GLY A 31 -18.44 -6.44 17.40
N LYS A 32 -18.47 -7.55 16.68
CA LYS A 32 -17.84 -8.82 17.06
C LYS A 32 -16.33 -8.75 17.32
N TRP A 33 -15.69 -7.67 16.99
CA TRP A 33 -14.25 -7.43 17.15
C TRP A 33 -13.89 -6.64 18.40
N ALA A 34 -14.88 -6.33 19.23
CA ALA A 34 -14.71 -5.82 20.56
C ALA A 34 -15.46 -6.73 21.54
N THR A 35 -14.91 -6.92 22.73
CA THR A 35 -15.54 -7.69 23.81
C THR A 35 -15.69 -6.78 25.00
N ASP A 36 -16.92 -6.54 25.44
CA ASP A 36 -17.24 -5.68 26.58
C ASP A 36 -16.63 -4.26 26.47
N GLY A 37 -16.63 -3.69 25.28
CA GLY A 37 -16.06 -2.36 25.02
C GLY A 37 -14.54 -2.30 24.97
N VAL A 38 -13.84 -3.44 24.96
CA VAL A 38 -12.39 -3.54 24.80
C VAL A 38 -12.05 -4.10 23.42
N MET A 39 -11.13 -3.48 22.72
CA MET A 39 -10.72 -3.88 21.39
C MET A 39 -9.89 -5.18 21.44
N ASP A 40 -10.22 -6.16 20.59
CA ASP A 40 -9.41 -7.37 20.41
C ASP A 40 -8.00 -7.00 19.90
N PRO A 41 -6.92 -7.58 20.45
CA PRO A 41 -5.55 -7.30 20.00
C PRO A 41 -5.30 -7.54 18.50
N ASN A 42 -6.01 -8.50 17.90
CA ASN A 42 -5.90 -8.76 16.47
C ASN A 42 -6.51 -7.62 15.63
N VAL A 43 -7.61 -7.04 16.13
CA VAL A 43 -8.25 -5.88 15.51
C VAL A 43 -7.38 -4.65 15.63
N TYR A 44 -6.72 -4.47 16.78
CA TYR A 44 -5.72 -3.41 16.95
C TYR A 44 -4.64 -3.50 15.87
N LEU A 45 -4.04 -4.67 15.66
CA LEU A 45 -3.03 -4.89 14.63
C LEU A 45 -3.58 -4.63 13.22
N ALA A 46 -4.81 -5.04 12.95
CA ALA A 46 -5.47 -4.79 11.68
C ALA A 46 -5.71 -3.30 11.44
N LEU A 47 -6.20 -2.57 12.42
CA LEU A 47 -6.42 -1.12 12.31
C LEU A 47 -5.10 -0.37 12.09
N VAL A 48 -4.03 -0.73 12.78
CA VAL A 48 -2.68 -0.15 12.57
C VAL A 48 -2.18 -0.44 11.15
N THR A 49 -2.33 -1.69 10.68
CA THR A 49 -1.92 -2.10 9.33
C THR A 49 -2.64 -1.31 8.25
N ILE A 50 -3.96 -1.25 8.32
CA ILE A 50 -4.77 -0.56 7.31
C ILE A 50 -4.62 0.96 7.41
N HIS A 51 -4.54 1.51 8.62
CA HIS A 51 -4.24 2.93 8.82
C HIS A 51 -2.91 3.30 8.15
N GLY A 52 -1.82 2.58 8.44
CA GLY A 52 -0.52 2.82 7.84
C GLY A 52 -0.56 2.74 6.31
N THR A 53 -1.19 1.70 5.78
CA THR A 53 -1.38 1.53 4.33
C THR A 53 -2.14 2.70 3.71
N ILE A 54 -3.28 3.07 4.27
CA ILE A 54 -4.10 4.18 3.74
C ILE A 54 -3.32 5.49 3.77
N MET A 55 -2.69 5.81 4.89
CA MET A 55 -2.02 7.10 5.06
C MET A 55 -0.78 7.22 4.17
N VAL A 56 0.02 6.17 4.06
CA VAL A 56 1.25 6.20 3.25
C VAL A 56 0.96 6.11 1.75
N PHE A 57 0.19 5.11 1.33
CA PHE A 57 -0.01 4.86 -0.09
C PHE A 57 -1.16 5.67 -0.69
N PHE A 58 -2.32 5.66 -0.06
CA PHE A 58 -3.50 6.28 -0.66
C PHE A 58 -3.58 7.79 -0.40
N VAL A 59 -3.17 8.27 0.76
CA VAL A 59 -3.23 9.70 1.08
C VAL A 59 -1.95 10.41 0.65
N LEU A 60 -0.79 9.98 1.17
CA LEU A 60 0.46 10.68 0.91
C LEU A 60 0.92 10.47 -0.54
N THR A 61 1.06 9.23 -0.98
CA THR A 61 1.64 8.93 -2.30
C THR A 61 0.66 9.26 -3.42
N ALA A 62 -0.53 8.69 -3.47
CA ALA A 62 -1.45 8.94 -4.56
C ALA A 62 -2.29 10.22 -4.37
N GLY A 63 -2.81 10.48 -3.18
CA GLY A 63 -3.66 11.63 -2.90
C GLY A 63 -2.91 12.94 -3.07
N LEU A 64 -1.84 13.15 -2.32
CA LEU A 64 -1.09 14.41 -2.37
C LEU A 64 -0.27 14.51 -3.66
N SER A 65 0.59 13.54 -3.97
CA SER A 65 1.43 13.65 -5.15
C SER A 65 0.60 13.58 -6.44
N GLY A 66 -0.38 12.70 -6.54
CA GLY A 66 -1.25 12.59 -7.72
C GLY A 66 -2.08 13.85 -7.99
N THR A 67 -2.66 14.46 -6.95
CA THR A 67 -3.45 15.69 -7.09
C THR A 67 -2.56 16.87 -7.44
N PHE A 68 -1.50 17.10 -6.66
CA PHE A 68 -0.65 18.27 -6.86
C PHE A 68 0.19 18.18 -8.13
N SER A 69 0.68 17.01 -8.53
CA SER A 69 1.45 16.88 -9.77
C SER A 69 0.60 17.13 -11.01
N ASN A 70 -0.63 16.61 -11.06
CA ASN A 70 -1.53 16.86 -12.19
C ASN A 70 -1.94 18.34 -12.33
N LEU A 71 -1.96 19.07 -11.22
CA LEU A 71 -2.25 20.50 -11.22
C LEU A 71 -0.98 21.34 -11.48
N LEU A 72 0.07 21.10 -10.71
CA LEU A 72 1.25 21.97 -10.67
C LEU A 72 2.20 21.76 -11.84
N ILE A 73 2.36 20.54 -12.34
CA ILE A 73 3.28 20.28 -13.45
C ILE A 73 2.85 21.07 -14.69
N PRO A 74 1.62 20.94 -15.23
CA PRO A 74 1.20 21.72 -16.39
C PRO A 74 1.28 23.22 -16.16
N LEU A 75 0.81 23.72 -15.02
CA LEU A 75 0.83 25.14 -14.68
C LEU A 75 2.26 25.70 -14.66
N GLN A 76 3.19 25.01 -14.03
CA GLN A 76 4.56 25.51 -13.84
C GLN A 76 5.44 25.41 -15.09
N ILE A 77 5.15 24.45 -15.98
CA ILE A 77 5.90 24.32 -17.25
C ILE A 77 5.22 25.03 -18.41
N GLY A 78 4.00 25.59 -18.21
CA GLY A 78 3.22 26.27 -19.23
C GLY A 78 2.57 25.34 -20.24
N ALA A 79 2.32 24.08 -19.88
CA ALA A 79 1.55 23.14 -20.69
C ALA A 79 0.05 23.33 -20.45
N ARG A 80 -0.77 22.98 -21.47
CA ARG A 80 -2.24 23.06 -21.35
C ARG A 80 -2.79 21.95 -20.47
N ASP A 81 -2.18 20.76 -20.52
CA ASP A 81 -2.58 19.56 -19.80
C ASP A 81 -1.38 18.58 -19.70
N MET A 82 -1.58 17.45 -19.04
CA MET A 82 -0.63 16.34 -19.03
C MET A 82 -0.47 15.76 -20.45
N ALA A 83 0.68 15.12 -20.71
CA ALA A 83 1.02 14.60 -22.03
C ALA A 83 0.01 13.60 -22.58
N SER A 84 -0.57 12.77 -21.71
CA SER A 84 -1.59 11.80 -22.08
C SER A 84 -2.78 11.85 -21.13
N GLY A 85 -3.89 12.45 -21.57
CA GLY A 85 -5.15 12.42 -20.83
C GLY A 85 -5.71 11.00 -20.67
N PHE A 86 -5.46 10.11 -21.64
CA PHE A 86 -5.89 8.72 -21.59
C PHE A 86 -5.17 7.94 -20.50
N LEU A 87 -3.84 8.06 -20.39
CA LEU A 87 -3.07 7.42 -19.32
C LEU A 87 -3.48 7.97 -17.95
N ASN A 88 -3.74 9.28 -17.87
CA ASN A 88 -4.20 9.91 -16.64
C ASN A 88 -5.55 9.36 -16.18
N MET A 89 -6.49 9.20 -17.11
CA MET A 89 -7.81 8.61 -16.83
C MET A 89 -7.69 7.14 -16.37
N ILE A 90 -6.89 6.31 -17.06
CA ILE A 90 -6.70 4.91 -16.67
C ILE A 90 -6.05 4.82 -15.28
N SER A 91 -5.01 5.62 -15.01
CA SER A 91 -4.37 5.62 -13.69
C SER A 91 -5.37 5.96 -12.57
N TYR A 92 -6.25 6.94 -12.80
CA TYR A 92 -7.31 7.28 -11.86
C TYR A 92 -8.28 6.11 -11.60
N TRP A 93 -8.75 5.44 -12.65
CA TRP A 93 -9.68 4.32 -12.48
C TRP A 93 -9.05 3.11 -11.79
N LEU A 94 -7.79 2.81 -12.09
CA LEU A 94 -7.04 1.77 -11.36
C LEU A 94 -6.88 2.13 -9.88
N PHE A 95 -6.58 3.39 -9.57
CA PHE A 95 -6.54 3.88 -8.20
C PHE A 95 -7.91 3.78 -7.50
N PHE A 96 -9.00 4.09 -8.20
CA PHE A 96 -10.35 3.96 -7.67
C PHE A 96 -10.68 2.51 -7.32
N ILE A 97 -10.40 1.56 -8.23
CA ILE A 97 -10.57 0.12 -7.99
C ILE A 97 -9.73 -0.33 -6.80
N SER A 98 -8.47 0.07 -6.75
CA SER A 98 -7.59 -0.20 -5.60
C SER A 98 -8.19 0.30 -4.29
N SER A 99 -8.69 1.52 -4.26
CA SER A 99 -9.32 2.13 -3.09
C SER A 99 -10.57 1.35 -2.64
N ALA A 100 -11.40 0.93 -3.58
CA ALA A 100 -12.60 0.14 -3.31
C ALA A 100 -12.24 -1.23 -2.72
N LEU A 101 -11.25 -1.91 -3.28
CA LEU A 101 -10.76 -3.21 -2.77
C LEU A 101 -10.14 -3.07 -1.37
N MET A 102 -9.40 -1.99 -1.11
CA MET A 102 -8.84 -1.72 0.22
C MET A 102 -9.94 -1.53 1.27
N ILE A 103 -10.99 -0.78 0.94
CA ILE A 103 -12.15 -0.63 1.83
C ILE A 103 -12.88 -1.96 1.99
N ALA A 104 -13.10 -2.71 0.91
CA ALA A 104 -13.77 -4.00 0.95
C ALA A 104 -13.02 -5.01 1.85
N SER A 105 -11.69 -4.93 1.91
CA SER A 105 -10.88 -5.79 2.78
C SER A 105 -11.18 -5.64 4.27
N LEU A 106 -11.78 -4.51 4.68
CA LEU A 106 -12.19 -4.27 6.08
C LEU A 106 -13.42 -5.08 6.49
N PHE A 107 -14.27 -5.43 5.53
CA PHE A 107 -15.56 -6.06 5.79
C PHE A 107 -15.55 -7.58 5.55
N VAL A 108 -14.38 -8.17 5.35
CA VAL A 108 -14.25 -9.61 5.17
C VAL A 108 -14.51 -10.32 6.50
N GLU A 109 -15.27 -11.42 6.44
CA GLU A 109 -15.67 -12.18 7.63
C GLU A 109 -14.49 -12.70 8.45
N ALA A 110 -13.40 -13.08 7.78
CA ALA A 110 -12.15 -13.53 8.39
C ALA A 110 -11.29 -12.39 9.02
N GLY A 111 -11.73 -11.15 8.89
CA GLY A 111 -11.02 -9.97 9.37
C GLY A 111 -10.13 -9.31 8.30
N PRO A 112 -9.78 -8.04 8.51
CA PRO A 112 -8.88 -7.28 7.66
C PRO A 112 -7.42 -7.73 7.78
N ALA A 113 -6.56 -7.28 6.87
CA ALA A 113 -5.12 -7.56 6.93
C ALA A 113 -4.49 -6.99 8.21
N ALA A 114 -3.74 -7.83 8.93
CA ALA A 114 -3.09 -7.46 10.20
C ALA A 114 -1.59 -7.80 10.26
N ALA A 115 -0.99 -8.10 9.09
CA ALA A 115 0.43 -8.47 8.98
C ALA A 115 1.41 -7.26 8.98
N GLY A 116 0.91 -6.06 9.26
CA GLY A 116 1.65 -4.81 9.08
C GLY A 116 1.64 -4.33 7.62
N TRP A 117 1.82 -3.03 7.41
CA TRP A 117 1.83 -2.44 6.05
C TRP A 117 3.06 -2.86 5.23
N THR A 118 4.11 -3.34 5.88
CA THR A 118 5.33 -3.89 5.26
C THR A 118 5.22 -5.36 4.84
N ILE A 119 4.13 -6.05 5.26
CA ILE A 119 3.74 -7.40 4.83
C ILE A 119 4.85 -8.46 4.90
N TYR A 120 5.55 -8.54 6.04
CA TYR A 120 6.62 -9.53 6.21
C TYR A 120 6.13 -10.98 6.13
N PRO A 121 6.70 -11.83 5.24
CA PRO A 121 6.57 -13.27 5.33
C PRO A 121 7.26 -13.80 6.61
N PRO A 122 6.80 -14.92 7.20
CA PRO A 122 5.76 -15.84 6.72
C PRO A 122 4.32 -15.40 7.06
N LEU A 123 4.13 -14.45 7.95
CA LEU A 123 2.81 -14.02 8.44
C LEU A 123 1.87 -13.61 7.31
N SER A 124 2.37 -12.86 6.32
CA SER A 124 1.60 -12.42 5.17
C SER A 124 1.38 -13.49 4.11
N ALA A 125 2.24 -14.50 4.07
CA ALA A 125 2.24 -15.54 3.04
C ALA A 125 1.33 -16.73 3.37
N LEU A 126 1.17 -17.05 4.67
CA LEU A 126 0.39 -18.20 5.12
C LEU A 126 -1.08 -17.82 5.32
N PRO A 127 -2.03 -18.42 4.56
CA PRO A 127 -3.47 -18.17 4.77
C PRO A 127 -3.97 -18.55 6.17
N GLN A 128 -3.29 -19.48 6.83
CA GLN A 128 -3.63 -19.99 8.16
C GLN A 128 -3.01 -19.18 9.31
N ALA A 129 -2.02 -18.33 9.02
CA ALA A 129 -1.38 -17.51 10.05
C ALA A 129 -2.38 -16.49 10.62
N GLN A 130 -2.50 -16.47 11.94
CA GLN A 130 -3.30 -15.51 12.69
C GLN A 130 -2.38 -14.40 13.25
N PRO A 131 -2.85 -13.15 13.28
CA PRO A 131 -4.05 -12.59 12.66
C PRO A 131 -3.77 -12.11 11.22
N GLY A 132 -4.83 -12.01 10.41
CA GLY A 132 -4.80 -11.20 9.18
C GLY A 132 -4.23 -11.87 7.94
N SER A 133 -4.04 -13.17 7.94
CA SER A 133 -3.58 -13.90 6.76
C SER A 133 -4.69 -14.55 5.92
N ALA A 134 -5.96 -14.25 6.22
CA ALA A 134 -7.11 -14.77 5.47
C ALA A 134 -7.41 -13.92 4.21
N ALA A 135 -8.62 -13.99 3.71
CA ALA A 135 -9.06 -13.29 2.49
C ALA A 135 -8.83 -11.78 2.53
N GLY A 136 -8.87 -11.15 3.72
CA GLY A 136 -8.56 -9.72 3.88
C GLY A 136 -7.14 -9.36 3.43
N MET A 137 -6.15 -10.21 3.72
CA MET A 137 -4.78 -10.01 3.25
C MET A 137 -4.66 -10.19 1.73
N THR A 138 -5.38 -11.14 1.15
CA THR A 138 -5.39 -11.32 -0.31
C THR A 138 -6.01 -10.11 -1.01
N LEU A 139 -7.12 -9.57 -0.51
CA LEU A 139 -7.72 -8.35 -1.03
C LEU A 139 -6.80 -7.15 -0.87
N TRP A 140 -6.08 -7.05 0.24
CA TRP A 140 -5.07 -6.03 0.46
C TRP A 140 -3.97 -6.09 -0.63
N LEU A 141 -3.43 -7.29 -0.89
CA LEU A 141 -2.40 -7.49 -1.92
C LEU A 141 -2.90 -7.14 -3.33
N VAL A 142 -4.12 -7.57 -3.68
CA VAL A 142 -4.73 -7.23 -4.97
C VAL A 142 -4.95 -5.73 -5.08
N SER A 143 -5.45 -5.09 -4.02
CA SER A 143 -5.58 -3.63 -3.95
C SER A 143 -4.23 -2.93 -4.20
N MET A 144 -3.17 -3.38 -3.54
CA MET A 144 -1.83 -2.82 -3.74
C MET A 144 -1.30 -3.04 -5.16
N ALA A 145 -1.57 -4.18 -5.79
CA ALA A 145 -1.19 -4.42 -7.18
C ALA A 145 -1.85 -3.40 -8.13
N PHE A 146 -3.14 -3.12 -7.96
CA PHE A 146 -3.84 -2.07 -8.72
C PHE A 146 -3.30 -0.67 -8.42
N PHE A 147 -2.99 -0.38 -7.15
CA PHE A 147 -2.37 0.87 -6.74
C PHE A 147 -1.03 1.10 -7.45
N ILE A 148 -0.16 0.08 -7.46
CA ILE A 148 1.16 0.16 -8.07
C ILE A 148 1.04 0.35 -9.59
N ALA A 149 0.15 -0.39 -10.25
CA ALA A 149 -0.11 -0.22 -11.68
C ALA A 149 -0.59 1.20 -12.01
N SER A 150 -1.51 1.73 -11.22
CA SER A 150 -1.97 3.13 -11.31
C SER A 150 -0.81 4.12 -11.20
N SER A 151 0.02 3.95 -10.17
CA SER A 151 1.15 4.85 -9.88
C SER A 151 2.21 4.81 -10.98
N LEU A 152 2.47 3.65 -11.59
CA LEU A 152 3.37 3.52 -12.73
C LEU A 152 2.90 4.31 -13.93
N LEU A 153 1.62 4.20 -14.29
CA LEU A 153 1.04 4.96 -15.42
C LEU A 153 1.09 6.47 -15.17
N ALA A 154 0.80 6.90 -13.93
CA ALA A 154 0.90 8.30 -13.54
C ALA A 154 2.35 8.80 -13.63
N ALA A 155 3.31 8.04 -13.11
CA ALA A 155 4.73 8.40 -13.14
C ALA A 155 5.27 8.54 -14.56
N LEU A 156 4.92 7.61 -15.46
CA LEU A 156 5.26 7.71 -16.89
C LEU A 156 4.68 8.98 -17.51
N ASN A 157 3.43 9.30 -17.21
CA ASN A 157 2.79 10.51 -17.72
C ASN A 157 3.48 11.78 -17.22
N TYR A 158 3.91 11.82 -15.95
CA TYR A 158 4.66 12.98 -15.40
C TYR A 158 6.01 13.16 -16.09
N ILE A 159 6.76 12.09 -16.28
CA ILE A 159 8.07 12.13 -16.97
C ILE A 159 7.90 12.67 -18.39
N VAL A 160 6.98 12.10 -19.16
CA VAL A 160 6.74 12.51 -20.55
C VAL A 160 6.26 13.96 -20.61
N THR A 161 5.40 14.38 -19.71
CA THR A 161 4.91 15.77 -19.63
C THR A 161 6.04 16.74 -19.39
N VAL A 162 6.86 16.48 -18.36
CA VAL A 162 7.99 17.38 -18.04
C VAL A 162 9.05 17.40 -19.13
N LEU A 163 9.33 16.28 -19.77
CA LEU A 163 10.37 16.24 -20.82
C LEU A 163 9.91 16.88 -22.12
N ASN A 164 8.67 16.70 -22.54
CA ASN A 164 8.22 17.04 -23.88
C ASN A 164 7.35 18.31 -23.98
N LEU A 165 6.64 18.71 -22.92
CA LEU A 165 5.65 19.77 -22.98
C LEU A 165 6.10 21.08 -22.34
N ARG A 166 7.37 21.24 -22.02
CA ARG A 166 7.91 22.51 -21.49
C ARG A 166 7.75 23.63 -22.52
N THR A 167 7.45 24.82 -22.05
CA THR A 167 7.41 26.03 -22.86
C THR A 167 8.76 26.28 -23.56
N LYS A 168 8.71 26.84 -24.75
CA LYS A 168 9.94 27.21 -25.51
C LYS A 168 10.84 28.12 -24.67
N GLY A 169 12.12 27.77 -24.55
CA GLY A 169 13.09 28.49 -23.73
C GLY A 169 13.21 28.06 -22.29
N MET A 170 12.35 27.15 -21.80
CA MET A 170 12.47 26.55 -20.49
C MET A 170 13.39 25.32 -20.54
N THR A 171 14.66 25.55 -20.26
CA THR A 171 15.66 24.47 -20.13
C THR A 171 15.48 23.72 -18.82
N MET A 172 16.06 22.52 -18.68
CA MET A 172 16.00 21.75 -17.43
C MET A 172 16.50 22.54 -16.23
N THR A 173 17.54 23.35 -16.41
CA THR A 173 18.10 24.19 -15.33
C THR A 173 17.21 25.34 -14.88
N ARG A 174 16.17 25.67 -15.67
CA ARG A 174 15.18 26.71 -15.35
C ARG A 174 13.85 26.16 -14.82
N LEU A 175 13.75 24.83 -14.64
CA LEU A 175 12.59 24.22 -14.05
C LEU A 175 12.42 24.62 -12.58
N PRO A 176 11.19 24.91 -12.13
CA PRO A 176 10.90 25.11 -10.72
C PRO A 176 11.28 23.86 -9.90
N LEU A 177 11.70 24.07 -8.65
CA LEU A 177 12.11 22.99 -7.75
C LEU A 177 11.01 21.95 -7.52
N THR A 178 9.76 22.39 -7.48
CA THR A 178 8.58 21.51 -7.36
C THR A 178 8.48 20.53 -8.53
N VAL A 179 8.69 20.99 -9.76
CA VAL A 179 8.67 20.14 -10.96
C VAL A 179 9.83 19.15 -10.94
N TRP A 180 11.00 19.59 -10.49
CA TRP A 180 12.14 18.70 -10.27
C TRP A 180 11.84 17.61 -9.25
N ALA A 181 11.22 17.95 -8.13
CA ALA A 181 10.81 16.99 -7.11
C ALA A 181 9.87 15.93 -7.70
N PHE A 182 8.82 16.33 -8.42
CA PHE A 182 7.90 15.39 -9.08
C PHE A 182 8.60 14.54 -10.16
N LEU A 183 9.49 15.13 -10.95
CA LEU A 183 10.22 14.40 -11.99
C LEU A 183 11.13 13.32 -11.38
N VAL A 184 11.92 13.66 -10.37
CA VAL A 184 12.82 12.71 -9.70
C VAL A 184 12.01 11.62 -8.99
N THR A 185 10.94 11.99 -8.29
CA THR A 185 10.04 11.03 -7.65
C THR A 185 9.42 10.08 -8.67
N ALA A 186 8.98 10.59 -9.83
CA ALA A 186 8.42 9.76 -10.89
C ALA A 186 9.46 8.79 -11.48
N ILE A 187 10.71 9.22 -11.69
CA ILE A 187 11.79 8.35 -12.17
C ILE A 187 12.07 7.23 -11.16
N ILE A 188 12.22 7.58 -9.87
CA ILE A 188 12.41 6.60 -8.81
C ILE A 188 11.21 5.63 -8.76
N GLY A 189 9.98 6.15 -8.87
CA GLY A 189 8.76 5.34 -8.90
C GLY A 189 8.74 4.32 -10.05
N VAL A 190 9.13 4.72 -11.27
CA VAL A 190 9.19 3.81 -12.42
C VAL A 190 10.23 2.70 -12.23
N VAL A 191 11.28 2.94 -11.47
CA VAL A 191 12.30 1.92 -11.18
C VAL A 191 11.87 1.01 -10.01
N SER A 192 11.31 1.57 -8.94
CA SER A 192 11.01 0.83 -7.70
C SER A 192 9.66 0.09 -7.74
N PHE A 193 8.63 0.69 -8.32
CA PHE A 193 7.28 0.10 -8.32
C PHE A 193 7.14 -1.23 -9.07
N PRO A 194 7.84 -1.50 -10.20
CA PRO A 194 7.81 -2.82 -10.82
C PRO A 194 8.34 -3.92 -9.89
N VAL A 195 9.36 -3.62 -9.09
CA VAL A 195 9.92 -4.57 -8.11
C VAL A 195 8.89 -4.84 -7.00
N LEU A 196 8.24 -3.80 -6.49
CA LEU A 196 7.17 -3.95 -5.50
C LEU A 196 5.96 -4.71 -6.07
N LEU A 197 5.60 -4.47 -7.34
CA LEU A 197 4.52 -5.20 -8.03
C LEU A 197 4.86 -6.68 -8.16
N SER A 198 6.08 -7.00 -8.58
CA SER A 198 6.52 -8.40 -8.69
C SER A 198 6.47 -9.11 -7.33
N ALA A 199 6.93 -8.46 -6.26
CA ALA A 199 6.85 -9.00 -4.91
C ALA A 199 5.40 -9.25 -4.48
N ALA A 200 4.48 -8.33 -4.75
CA ALA A 200 3.06 -8.50 -4.44
C ALA A 200 2.44 -9.67 -5.22
N LEU A 201 2.75 -9.80 -6.51
CA LEU A 201 2.25 -10.90 -7.35
C LEU A 201 2.80 -12.25 -6.91
N LEU A 202 4.11 -12.35 -6.61
CA LEU A 202 4.72 -13.58 -6.10
C LEU A 202 4.11 -14.00 -4.76
N LEU A 203 3.81 -13.02 -3.88
CA LEU A 203 3.16 -13.29 -2.60
C LEU A 203 1.70 -13.75 -2.79
N ILE A 204 0.98 -13.20 -3.77
CA ILE A 204 -0.35 -13.69 -4.16
C ILE A 204 -0.26 -15.13 -4.67
N MET A 205 0.77 -15.47 -5.45
CA MET A 205 0.99 -16.84 -5.92
C MET A 205 1.24 -17.81 -4.76
N ASP A 206 2.09 -17.44 -3.79
CA ASP A 206 2.34 -18.26 -2.60
C ASP A 206 1.03 -18.51 -1.82
N ARG A 207 0.18 -17.50 -1.69
CA ARG A 207 -1.09 -17.61 -0.97
C ARG A 207 -2.17 -18.40 -1.70
N SER A 208 -2.25 -18.25 -3.02
CA SER A 208 -3.39 -18.75 -3.82
C SER A 208 -3.08 -20.03 -4.60
N PHE A 209 -1.82 -20.24 -4.98
CA PHE A 209 -1.39 -21.34 -5.83
C PHE A 209 -0.41 -22.30 -5.14
N GLY A 210 -0.08 -22.07 -3.87
CA GLY A 210 0.80 -22.95 -3.11
C GLY A 210 2.25 -22.93 -3.62
N THR A 211 2.69 -21.84 -4.24
CA THR A 211 4.10 -21.65 -4.57
C THR A 211 4.89 -21.25 -3.32
N SER A 212 6.20 -21.28 -3.38
CA SER A 212 7.07 -21.01 -2.22
C SER A 212 8.19 -20.03 -2.56
N PHE A 213 7.82 -18.88 -3.15
CA PHE A 213 8.80 -17.84 -3.45
C PHE A 213 9.34 -17.15 -2.21
N PHE A 214 8.51 -16.99 -1.17
CA PHE A 214 8.87 -16.36 0.11
C PHE A 214 8.85 -17.35 1.29
N LEU A 215 8.35 -18.56 1.08
CA LEU A 215 8.22 -19.58 2.12
C LEU A 215 9.34 -20.60 1.95
N SER A 216 10.21 -20.70 2.93
CA SER A 216 11.09 -21.83 3.16
C SER A 216 10.41 -22.80 4.13
N ASP A 217 11.11 -23.84 4.57
CA ASP A 217 10.64 -24.72 5.65
C ASP A 217 10.31 -23.89 6.89
N ILE A 218 9.07 -23.94 7.34
CA ILE A 218 8.57 -23.15 8.46
C ILE A 218 8.13 -24.08 9.57
N PHE A 219 8.60 -23.79 10.79
CA PHE A 219 8.14 -24.45 12.00
C PHE A 219 6.89 -23.77 12.54
N ILE A 220 5.76 -24.48 12.53
CA ILE A 220 4.52 -24.01 13.16
C ILE A 220 4.14 -25.02 14.23
N GLN A 221 4.05 -24.56 15.49
CA GLN A 221 3.64 -25.36 16.65
C GLN A 221 4.44 -26.67 16.85
N GLY A 222 5.71 -26.68 16.44
CA GLY A 222 6.59 -27.86 16.57
C GLY A 222 6.55 -28.81 15.37
N GLU A 223 5.72 -28.57 14.38
CA GLU A 223 5.74 -29.30 13.11
C GLU A 223 6.47 -28.50 12.02
N VAL A 224 7.21 -29.22 11.18
CA VAL A 224 7.89 -28.66 10.01
C VAL A 224 6.92 -28.69 8.84
N LEU A 225 6.47 -27.51 8.40
CA LEU A 225 5.77 -27.38 7.15
C LEU A 225 6.78 -27.30 6.00
N HIS A 226 6.92 -28.38 5.26
CA HIS A 226 7.75 -28.42 4.05
C HIS A 226 6.96 -27.80 2.89
N TYR A 227 7.34 -26.59 2.48
CA TYR A 227 6.90 -26.06 1.21
C TYR A 227 7.85 -26.51 0.10
N GLN A 228 7.33 -27.26 -0.86
CA GLN A 228 8.11 -27.72 -2.01
C GLN A 228 8.45 -26.55 -2.92
N GLY A 229 9.63 -26.05 -2.85
CA GLY A 229 10.18 -25.15 -3.86
C GLY A 229 10.98 -23.99 -3.25
N GLY A 230 11.76 -23.38 -3.88
CA GLY A 230 12.48 -22.15 -3.99
C GLY A 230 13.05 -21.46 -2.73
N SER A 231 14.23 -20.91 -2.94
CA SER A 231 14.79 -19.86 -2.07
C SER A 231 13.84 -18.66 -2.00
N PRO A 232 13.77 -17.92 -0.88
CA PRO A 232 13.06 -16.66 -0.80
C PRO A 232 13.44 -15.72 -1.95
N ALA A 233 12.45 -15.08 -2.57
CA ALA A 233 12.72 -14.22 -3.70
C ALA A 233 13.65 -13.05 -3.31
N VAL A 234 14.71 -12.89 -4.07
CA VAL A 234 15.76 -11.88 -3.82
C VAL A 234 15.19 -10.45 -3.82
N SER A 235 14.08 -10.22 -4.54
CA SER A 235 13.37 -8.93 -4.54
C SER A 235 12.97 -8.43 -3.15
N TYR A 236 12.68 -9.34 -2.22
CA TYR A 236 12.35 -8.99 -0.84
C TYR A 236 13.55 -8.37 -0.10
N THR A 237 14.73 -8.95 -0.25
CA THR A 237 15.96 -8.45 0.40
C THR A 237 16.36 -7.08 -0.14
N HIS A 238 16.15 -6.82 -1.43
CA HIS A 238 16.46 -5.52 -2.03
C HIS A 238 15.50 -4.40 -1.62
N LEU A 239 14.25 -4.73 -1.25
CA LEU A 239 13.29 -3.75 -0.78
C LEU A 239 13.42 -3.43 0.72
N THR A 240 13.91 -4.38 1.51
CA THR A 240 13.94 -4.25 2.98
C THR A 240 15.30 -3.82 3.53
N LEU A 241 16.41 -4.19 2.88
CA LEU A 241 17.76 -3.79 3.33
C LEU A 241 17.94 -2.27 3.47
N PRO A 242 17.51 -1.43 2.51
CA PRO A 242 17.67 0.02 2.66
C PRO A 242 16.82 0.63 3.78
N THR A 243 15.73 -0.05 4.18
CA THR A 243 14.85 0.45 5.25
C THR A 243 15.27 -0.04 6.63
N MET A 244 16.01 -1.12 6.73
CA MET A 244 16.52 -1.66 8.02
C MET A 244 17.77 -0.94 8.50
N GLU A 245 18.54 -0.29 7.63
CA GLU A 245 19.71 0.52 8.03
C GLU A 245 19.35 1.92 8.53
N LEU A 246 18.06 2.30 8.52
CA LEU A 246 17.57 3.61 8.94
C LEU A 246 16.80 3.59 10.27
N VAL A 247 16.88 2.49 11.06
CA VAL A 247 16.26 2.39 12.40
C VAL A 247 17.32 2.30 13.48
#